data_8ef02dfb927e4c165ccf62f48feb2d97
#
_entry.id   8ef02dfb927e4c165ccf62f48feb2d97
#
_cell.length_a   1.000
_cell.length_b   1.000
_cell.length_c   1.000
_cell.angle_alpha   90.00
_cell.angle_beta   90.00
_cell.angle_gamma   90.00
#
_symmetry.space_group_name_H-M   'P 1'
#
loop_
_entity.id
_entity.type
_entity.pdbx_description
1 polymer ?
#
loop_
_entity_poly.entity_id
_entity_poly.type
_entity_poly.pdbx_seq_one_letter_code
_entity_poly.pdbx_strand_id
1 'polypeptide(L)'
;MHARPDATPSLAAVLGDEGLRLFFPLAALHGALWPFLWTIIYNLGMPADGAMPPSLWHATEMIFGTYGAALIGFITTAIPEWTDRPRPKGRVLFALAASWTVGRVAGLIGDDMLGILGALADCTWLLALVAYVARNWIARPQVRLFAPLFWLSGLAVAGIAVRGAFLLGDVDLAHEAILIAGLVFLGLLGVVLARVTVPVTNLILDPSEATSPYRPHPGRINLAPGLVLAVVLAQIVGVSPAVSGFLLIAAGAAFMDRVAEAFVGREASRPEILALSSSSLLSGAGLILAGTSRLGAPFAETPALHLALMGGLGVGVLSVFAIAGLMHTGRTLPLPRLAVGALVLMVSAVLLRALPELGVLPWLPGPPYALAATIWAAAFLVWLKGYWPYLSSPNKAGGGCGD
;
A
#
# COMPACT_ATOMS: atom_id res chain seq x y z
N MET A 1 37.51 36.00 -0.53
CA MET A 1 37.14 34.60 -0.31
C MET A 1 35.90 34.36 -1.12
N HIS A 2 36.03 33.88 -2.40
CA HIS A 2 34.89 33.64 -3.27
C HIS A 2 34.18 32.37 -2.80
N ALA A 3 32.91 32.49 -2.35
CA ALA A 3 32.05 31.36 -2.11
C ALA A 3 31.96 30.56 -3.44
N ARG A 4 32.34 29.28 -3.41
CA ARG A 4 32.06 28.37 -4.54
C ARG A 4 30.57 28.37 -4.77
N PRO A 5 30.09 28.49 -6.04
CA PRO A 5 28.68 28.31 -6.30
C PRO A 5 28.28 26.92 -5.79
N ASP A 6 27.23 26.86 -4.96
CA ASP A 6 26.71 25.62 -4.40
C ASP A 6 26.46 24.62 -5.53
N ALA A 7 27.24 23.54 -5.53
CA ALA A 7 27.10 22.49 -6.52
C ALA A 7 25.70 21.89 -6.39
N THR A 8 24.95 21.82 -7.48
CA THR A 8 23.62 21.16 -7.49
C THR A 8 23.77 19.75 -6.92
N PRO A 9 22.95 19.36 -5.93
CA PRO A 9 23.04 18.06 -5.31
C PRO A 9 22.86 16.95 -6.35
N SER A 10 23.62 15.86 -6.21
CA SER A 10 23.49 14.70 -7.08
C SER A 10 22.10 14.07 -6.94
N LEU A 11 21.61 13.38 -7.98
CA LEU A 11 20.33 12.66 -7.94
C LEU A 11 20.27 11.70 -6.73
N ALA A 12 21.35 10.98 -6.44
CA ALA A 12 21.41 10.09 -5.28
C ALA A 12 21.25 10.86 -3.95
N ALA A 13 21.80 12.06 -3.84
CA ALA A 13 21.63 12.89 -2.65
C ALA A 13 20.17 13.34 -2.50
N VAL A 14 19.51 13.72 -3.60
CA VAL A 14 18.09 14.11 -3.59
C VAL A 14 17.17 12.94 -3.24
N LEU A 15 17.36 11.78 -3.86
CA LEU A 15 16.56 10.59 -3.59
C LEU A 15 16.81 10.04 -2.17
N GLY A 16 18.02 10.16 -1.66
CA GLY A 16 18.39 9.74 -0.31
C GLY A 16 18.03 10.75 0.79
N ASP A 17 17.45 11.90 0.48
CA ASP A 17 17.08 12.89 1.49
C ASP A 17 15.79 12.51 2.27
N GLU A 18 14.88 11.79 1.64
CA GLU A 18 13.60 11.40 2.23
C GLU A 18 13.09 10.08 1.67
N GLY A 19 12.48 9.24 2.54
CA GLY A 19 12.05 7.90 2.15
C GLY A 19 11.10 7.85 0.97
N LEU A 20 10.12 8.75 0.91
CA LEU A 20 9.16 8.80 -0.19
C LEU A 20 9.81 9.07 -1.56
N ARG A 21 10.90 9.86 -1.60
CA ARG A 21 11.59 10.21 -2.85
C ARG A 21 12.23 8.98 -3.52
N LEU A 22 12.70 8.04 -2.71
CA LEU A 22 13.31 6.80 -3.19
C LEU A 22 12.26 5.70 -3.40
N PHE A 23 11.40 5.47 -2.42
CA PHE A 23 10.56 4.28 -2.37
C PHE A 23 9.24 4.40 -3.13
N PHE A 24 8.64 5.59 -3.27
CA PHE A 24 7.43 5.73 -4.08
C PHE A 24 7.70 5.45 -5.56
N PRO A 25 8.78 5.97 -6.19
CA PRO A 25 9.17 5.55 -7.53
C PRO A 25 9.47 4.05 -7.65
N LEU A 26 10.19 3.46 -6.68
CA LEU A 26 10.47 2.01 -6.67
C LEU A 26 9.18 1.19 -6.61
N ALA A 27 8.24 1.56 -5.73
CA ALA A 27 6.94 0.91 -5.63
C ALA A 27 6.13 1.06 -6.92
N ALA A 28 6.14 2.23 -7.55
CA ALA A 28 5.44 2.48 -8.81
C ALA A 28 6.03 1.65 -9.96
N LEU A 29 7.35 1.58 -10.08
CA LEU A 29 8.01 0.75 -11.10
C LEU A 29 7.75 -0.74 -10.89
N HIS A 30 7.86 -1.20 -9.65
CA HIS A 30 7.56 -2.59 -9.30
C HIS A 30 6.08 -2.92 -9.57
N GLY A 31 5.15 -2.08 -9.11
CA GLY A 31 3.72 -2.25 -9.32
C GLY A 31 3.30 -2.20 -10.79
N ALA A 32 4.04 -1.47 -11.64
CA ALA A 32 3.83 -1.50 -13.08
C ALA A 32 4.34 -2.80 -13.72
N LEU A 33 5.48 -3.33 -13.28
CA LEU A 33 6.16 -4.47 -13.91
C LEU A 33 5.52 -5.81 -13.54
N TRP A 34 5.28 -6.07 -12.24
CA TRP A 34 4.95 -7.41 -11.75
C TRP A 34 3.62 -7.98 -12.23
N PRO A 35 2.51 -7.23 -12.33
CA PRO A 35 1.29 -7.74 -12.94
C PRO A 35 1.45 -8.13 -14.41
N PHE A 36 2.35 -7.48 -15.13
CA PHE A 36 2.71 -7.88 -16.50
C PHE A 36 3.44 -9.21 -16.54
N LEU A 37 4.44 -9.40 -15.70
CA LEU A 37 5.16 -10.67 -15.59
C LEU A 37 4.21 -11.80 -15.22
N TRP A 38 3.31 -11.57 -14.24
CA TRP A 38 2.26 -12.53 -13.91
C TRP A 38 1.39 -12.88 -15.12
N THR A 39 0.92 -11.88 -15.86
CA THR A 39 0.07 -12.08 -17.03
C THR A 39 0.78 -12.89 -18.11
N ILE A 40 2.07 -12.62 -18.35
CA ILE A 40 2.89 -13.38 -19.29
C ILE A 40 3.01 -14.84 -18.84
N ILE A 41 3.40 -15.09 -17.60
CA ILE A 41 3.54 -16.43 -17.01
C ILE A 41 2.23 -17.21 -17.12
N TYR A 42 1.11 -16.58 -16.73
CA TYR A 42 -0.21 -17.19 -16.76
C TYR A 42 -0.66 -17.58 -18.18
N ASN A 43 -0.54 -16.64 -19.14
CA ASN A 43 -1.04 -16.87 -20.50
C ASN A 43 -0.14 -17.77 -21.37
N LEU A 44 1.17 -17.82 -21.08
CA LEU A 44 2.10 -18.73 -21.78
C LEU A 44 2.15 -20.12 -21.15
N GLY A 45 1.47 -20.32 -20.01
CA GLY A 45 1.52 -21.60 -19.28
C GLY A 45 2.95 -21.96 -18.87
N MET A 46 3.80 -20.96 -18.64
CA MET A 46 5.19 -21.21 -18.24
C MET A 46 5.20 -21.88 -16.87
N PRO A 47 5.92 -23.03 -16.72
CA PRO A 47 6.12 -23.58 -15.40
C PRO A 47 6.88 -22.54 -14.56
N ALA A 48 6.37 -22.24 -13.38
CA ALA A 48 7.20 -21.61 -12.37
C ALA A 48 8.18 -22.70 -11.90
N ASP A 49 9.46 -22.51 -12.14
CA ASP A 49 10.50 -23.40 -11.66
C ASP A 49 10.62 -23.27 -10.14
N GLY A 50 9.65 -23.84 -9.41
CA GLY A 50 9.61 -23.76 -7.96
C GLY A 50 8.43 -24.54 -7.38
N ALA A 51 8.56 -24.94 -6.11
CA ALA A 51 7.50 -25.64 -5.36
C ALA A 51 6.23 -24.80 -5.19
N MET A 52 6.31 -23.45 -5.35
CA MET A 52 5.19 -22.56 -5.12
C MET A 52 4.41 -22.23 -6.39
N PRO A 53 3.07 -22.27 -6.34
CA PRO A 53 2.22 -21.82 -7.44
C PRO A 53 2.49 -20.36 -7.82
N PRO A 54 2.50 -20.01 -9.13
CA PRO A 54 2.72 -18.64 -9.60
C PRO A 54 1.76 -17.60 -8.99
N SER A 55 0.54 -18.01 -8.62
CA SER A 55 -0.45 -17.14 -7.97
C SER A 55 -0.01 -16.68 -6.57
N LEU A 56 0.63 -17.57 -5.79
CA LEU A 56 1.16 -17.22 -4.47
C LEU A 56 2.39 -16.32 -4.59
N TRP A 57 3.27 -16.60 -5.58
CA TRP A 57 4.37 -15.68 -5.91
C TRP A 57 3.86 -14.29 -6.29
N HIS A 58 2.86 -14.21 -7.21
CA HIS A 58 2.24 -12.93 -7.58
C HIS A 58 1.69 -12.18 -6.36
N ALA A 59 0.92 -12.84 -5.50
CA ALA A 59 0.35 -12.22 -4.30
C ALA A 59 1.43 -11.72 -3.34
N THR A 60 2.50 -12.50 -3.14
CA THR A 60 3.66 -12.13 -2.31
C THR A 60 4.35 -10.88 -2.87
N GLU A 61 4.59 -10.82 -4.18
CA GLU A 61 5.23 -9.68 -4.82
C GLU A 61 4.36 -8.41 -4.79
N MET A 62 3.04 -8.54 -4.89
CA MET A 62 2.16 -7.39 -4.73
C MET A 62 2.18 -6.87 -3.28
N ILE A 63 2.11 -7.77 -2.29
CA ILE A 63 2.04 -7.39 -0.87
C ILE A 63 3.41 -6.87 -0.37
N PHE A 64 4.47 -7.67 -0.48
CA PHE A 64 5.79 -7.32 0.08
C PHE A 64 6.67 -6.55 -0.92
N GLY A 65 6.44 -6.70 -2.21
CA GLY A 65 7.10 -5.92 -3.24
C GLY A 65 6.49 -4.53 -3.39
N THR A 66 5.37 -4.42 -4.10
CA THR A 66 4.76 -3.11 -4.41
C THR A 66 4.36 -2.34 -3.15
N TYR A 67 3.52 -2.96 -2.32
CA TYR A 67 3.05 -2.28 -1.10
C TYR A 67 4.11 -2.23 -0.01
N GLY A 68 5.05 -3.18 0.00
CA GLY A 68 6.21 -3.14 0.89
C GLY A 68 7.10 -1.93 0.65
N ALA A 69 7.47 -1.65 -0.61
CA ALA A 69 8.22 -0.44 -0.95
C ALA A 69 7.46 0.84 -0.59
N ALA A 70 6.15 0.89 -0.91
CA ALA A 70 5.29 2.01 -0.53
C ALA A 70 5.30 2.23 0.99
N LEU A 71 5.22 1.15 1.76
CA LEU A 71 5.25 1.17 3.23
C LEU A 71 6.59 1.67 3.78
N ILE A 72 7.72 1.21 3.23
CA ILE A 72 9.04 1.70 3.63
C ILE A 72 9.11 3.22 3.44
N GLY A 73 8.72 3.71 2.25
CA GLY A 73 8.69 5.14 1.96
C GLY A 73 7.79 5.92 2.91
N PHE A 74 6.58 5.42 3.14
CA PHE A 74 5.61 6.06 4.04
C PHE A 74 6.10 6.11 5.49
N ILE A 75 6.53 4.98 6.07
CA ILE A 75 6.97 4.89 7.47
C ILE A 75 8.21 5.75 7.72
N THR A 76 9.19 5.73 6.82
CA THR A 76 10.43 6.50 6.99
C THR A 76 10.22 8.00 6.78
N THR A 77 9.11 8.41 6.19
CA THR A 77 8.71 9.82 6.04
C THR A 77 7.76 10.27 7.17
N ALA A 78 6.69 9.51 7.43
CA ALA A 78 5.63 9.94 8.35
C ALA A 78 6.03 9.84 9.84
N ILE A 79 6.81 8.82 10.24
CA ILE A 79 7.20 8.67 11.65
C ILE A 79 8.03 9.85 12.18
N PRO A 80 9.04 10.36 11.46
CA PRO A 80 9.76 11.57 11.87
C PRO A 80 8.84 12.77 12.11
N GLU A 81 7.90 13.02 11.22
CA GLU A 81 6.94 14.12 11.34
C GLU A 81 6.02 13.96 12.57
N TRP A 82 5.54 12.73 12.80
CA TRP A 82 4.67 12.47 13.95
C TRP A 82 5.40 12.54 15.29
N THR A 83 6.73 12.42 15.30
CA THR A 83 7.55 12.35 16.52
C THR A 83 8.49 13.52 16.69
N ASP A 84 8.56 14.42 15.71
CA ASP A 84 9.51 15.52 15.66
C ASP A 84 10.96 15.03 15.87
N ARG A 85 11.37 14.07 15.02
CA ARG A 85 12.68 13.44 15.07
C ARG A 85 13.37 13.48 13.71
N PRO A 86 14.71 13.40 13.67
CA PRO A 86 15.47 13.38 12.42
C PRO A 86 15.05 12.21 11.52
N ARG A 87 14.89 12.49 10.22
CA ARG A 87 14.55 11.49 9.19
C ARG A 87 15.71 10.55 8.93
N PRO A 88 15.47 9.27 8.63
CA PRO A 88 16.47 8.41 8.02
C PRO A 88 16.87 8.96 6.65
N LYS A 89 18.18 9.06 6.38
CA LYS A 89 18.70 9.61 5.13
C LYS A 89 19.85 8.77 4.56
N GLY A 90 20.13 8.95 3.28
CA GLY A 90 21.32 8.45 2.60
C GLY A 90 21.50 6.93 2.76
N ARG A 91 22.58 6.52 3.39
CA ARG A 91 22.98 5.09 3.49
C ARG A 91 21.90 4.19 4.09
N VAL A 92 21.10 4.68 5.04
CA VAL A 92 20.04 3.90 5.68
C VAL A 92 18.92 3.60 4.69
N LEU A 93 18.47 4.60 3.92
CA LEU A 93 17.44 4.41 2.90
C LEU A 93 17.93 3.51 1.77
N PHE A 94 19.16 3.69 1.30
CA PHE A 94 19.74 2.83 0.27
C PHE A 94 19.95 1.39 0.74
N ALA A 95 20.31 1.16 2.01
CA ALA A 95 20.41 -0.19 2.58
C ALA A 95 19.06 -0.89 2.64
N LEU A 96 17.98 -0.17 3.03
CA LEU A 96 16.63 -0.69 2.99
C LEU A 96 16.18 -1.00 1.54
N ALA A 97 16.50 -0.12 0.59
CA ALA A 97 16.19 -0.34 -0.82
C ALA A 97 16.95 -1.55 -1.39
N ALA A 98 18.22 -1.71 -1.04
CA ALA A 98 19.02 -2.87 -1.44
C ALA A 98 18.45 -4.17 -0.87
N SER A 99 18.11 -4.21 0.44
CA SER A 99 17.49 -5.36 1.07
C SER A 99 16.17 -5.73 0.39
N TRP A 100 15.28 -4.75 0.18
CA TRP A 100 14.02 -4.95 -0.53
C TRP A 100 14.25 -5.49 -1.96
N THR A 101 15.20 -4.91 -2.72
CA THR A 101 15.51 -5.31 -4.10
C THR A 101 16.05 -6.74 -4.17
N VAL A 102 16.92 -7.15 -3.24
CA VAL A 102 17.44 -8.52 -3.17
C VAL A 102 16.29 -9.53 -3.04
N GLY A 103 15.30 -9.24 -2.18
CA GLY A 103 14.10 -10.08 -2.06
C GLY A 103 13.32 -10.23 -3.38
N ARG A 104 13.24 -9.18 -4.19
CA ARG A 104 12.52 -9.19 -5.50
C ARG A 104 13.28 -9.96 -6.55
N VAL A 105 14.59 -9.70 -6.65
CA VAL A 105 15.45 -10.39 -7.64
C VAL A 105 15.57 -11.88 -7.31
N ALA A 106 15.74 -12.25 -6.05
CA ALA A 106 15.78 -13.63 -5.61
C ALA A 106 14.47 -14.39 -5.95
N GLY A 107 13.31 -13.74 -5.69
CA GLY A 107 12.00 -14.31 -6.04
C GLY A 107 11.80 -14.51 -7.55
N LEU A 108 12.43 -13.70 -8.39
CA LEU A 108 12.33 -13.78 -9.84
C LEU A 108 13.19 -14.93 -10.42
N ILE A 109 14.34 -15.20 -9.82
CA ILE A 109 15.28 -16.24 -10.31
C ILE A 109 14.85 -17.65 -9.88
N GLY A 110 14.19 -17.79 -8.72
CA GLY A 110 13.53 -19.04 -8.31
C GLY A 110 14.46 -20.19 -7.87
N ASP A 111 15.76 -19.93 -7.67
CA ASP A 111 16.71 -20.93 -7.17
C ASP A 111 16.62 -21.07 -5.64
N ASP A 112 16.72 -22.29 -5.09
CA ASP A 112 16.60 -22.57 -3.65
C ASP A 112 17.57 -21.75 -2.80
N MET A 113 18.82 -21.60 -3.24
CA MET A 113 19.81 -20.77 -2.52
C MET A 113 19.39 -19.29 -2.54
N LEU A 114 18.91 -18.80 -3.67
CA LEU A 114 18.39 -17.45 -3.81
C LEU A 114 17.10 -17.27 -3.00
N GLY A 115 16.31 -18.33 -2.82
CA GLY A 115 15.15 -18.35 -1.92
C GLY A 115 15.53 -17.99 -0.48
N ILE A 116 16.64 -18.55 0.05
CA ILE A 116 17.17 -18.24 1.38
C ILE A 116 17.61 -16.75 1.44
N LEU A 117 18.36 -16.30 0.44
CA LEU A 117 18.79 -14.88 0.39
C LEU A 117 17.60 -13.93 0.30
N GLY A 118 16.59 -14.28 -0.49
CA GLY A 118 15.35 -13.52 -0.60
C GLY A 118 14.58 -13.46 0.72
N ALA A 119 14.51 -14.59 1.45
CA ALA A 119 13.88 -14.67 2.75
C ALA A 119 14.61 -13.80 3.79
N LEU A 120 15.95 -13.92 3.86
CA LEU A 120 16.76 -13.08 4.75
C LEU A 120 16.63 -11.59 4.43
N ALA A 121 16.60 -11.23 3.16
CA ALA A 121 16.45 -9.86 2.70
C ALA A 121 15.08 -9.29 3.09
N ASP A 122 13.99 -10.02 2.87
CA ASP A 122 12.64 -9.56 3.27
C ASP A 122 12.49 -9.47 4.80
N CYS A 123 12.98 -10.45 5.55
CA CYS A 123 13.00 -10.38 7.00
C CYS A 123 13.80 -9.16 7.49
N THR A 124 14.92 -8.84 6.83
CA THR A 124 15.79 -7.72 7.23
C THR A 124 15.07 -6.39 7.13
N TRP A 125 14.45 -6.05 6.00
CA TRP A 125 13.77 -4.75 5.87
C TRP A 125 12.51 -4.67 6.74
N LEU A 126 11.74 -5.76 6.88
CA LEU A 126 10.56 -5.82 7.74
C LEU A 126 10.93 -5.57 9.20
N LEU A 127 11.92 -6.32 9.73
CA LEU A 127 12.38 -6.17 11.11
C LEU A 127 13.06 -4.82 11.34
N ALA A 128 13.79 -4.28 10.36
CA ALA A 128 14.37 -2.94 10.45
C ALA A 128 13.30 -1.86 10.61
N LEU A 129 12.16 -1.96 9.87
CA LEU A 129 11.04 -1.02 10.04
C LEU A 129 10.38 -1.17 11.41
N VAL A 130 10.13 -2.40 11.87
CA VAL A 130 9.59 -2.64 13.24
C VAL A 130 10.53 -2.02 14.27
N ALA A 131 11.82 -2.31 14.20
CA ALA A 131 12.82 -1.76 15.12
C ALA A 131 12.88 -0.23 15.05
N TYR A 132 12.78 0.35 13.86
CA TYR A 132 12.75 1.80 13.68
C TYR A 132 11.53 2.44 14.37
N VAL A 133 10.33 1.92 14.18
CA VAL A 133 9.12 2.44 14.83
C VAL A 133 9.16 2.21 16.35
N ALA A 134 9.60 1.02 16.79
CA ALA A 134 9.74 0.69 18.21
C ALA A 134 10.73 1.62 18.93
N ARG A 135 11.91 1.90 18.33
CA ARG A 135 12.88 2.85 18.89
C ARG A 135 12.33 4.26 19.02
N ASN A 136 11.53 4.73 18.05
CA ASN A 136 10.88 6.02 18.14
C ASN A 136 9.80 6.04 19.23
N TRP A 137 9.03 4.95 19.37
CA TRP A 137 8.03 4.81 20.43
C TRP A 137 8.64 4.76 21.82
N ILE A 138 9.72 3.98 22.03
CA ILE A 138 10.42 3.90 23.30
C ILE A 138 11.02 5.25 23.70
N ALA A 139 11.61 5.98 22.72
CA ALA A 139 12.23 7.27 23.00
C ALA A 139 11.24 8.39 23.32
N ARG A 140 10.05 8.35 22.72
CA ARG A 140 8.93 9.25 23.00
C ARG A 140 7.63 8.46 22.94
N PRO A 141 7.15 7.89 24.06
CA PRO A 141 5.91 7.12 24.08
C PRO A 141 4.73 7.99 23.65
N GLN A 142 4.17 7.68 22.50
CA GLN A 142 2.99 8.33 21.95
C GLN A 142 1.99 7.27 21.53
N VAL A 143 0.74 7.45 21.93
CA VAL A 143 -0.37 6.55 21.54
C VAL A 143 -0.47 6.43 20.01
N ARG A 144 -0.08 7.49 19.28
CA ARG A 144 -0.08 7.50 17.81
C ARG A 144 0.81 6.43 17.17
N LEU A 145 1.89 6.00 17.83
CA LEU A 145 2.83 5.02 17.27
C LEU A 145 2.45 3.58 17.59
N PHE A 146 1.58 3.34 18.59
CA PHE A 146 1.19 1.97 18.96
C PHE A 146 0.55 1.21 17.80
N ALA A 147 -0.47 1.78 17.18
CA ALA A 147 -1.17 1.10 16.07
C ALA A 147 -0.26 0.80 14.86
N PRO A 148 0.56 1.73 14.33
CA PRO A 148 1.54 1.41 13.30
C PRO A 148 2.53 0.32 13.73
N LEU A 149 3.04 0.37 14.96
CA LEU A 149 3.97 -0.65 15.48
C LEU A 149 3.29 -2.03 15.54
N PHE A 150 2.08 -2.08 16.06
CA PHE A 150 1.30 -3.32 16.17
C PHE A 150 1.08 -3.98 14.80
N TRP A 151 0.52 -3.22 13.83
CA TRP A 151 0.23 -3.73 12.50
C TRP A 151 1.48 -4.08 11.70
N LEU A 152 2.54 -3.29 11.83
CA LEU A 152 3.83 -3.56 11.20
C LEU A 152 4.48 -4.82 11.78
N SER A 153 4.37 -5.05 13.08
CA SER A 153 4.84 -6.29 13.71
C SER A 153 4.05 -7.50 13.20
N GLY A 154 2.73 -7.39 13.07
CA GLY A 154 1.89 -8.42 12.47
C GLY A 154 2.29 -8.72 11.02
N LEU A 155 2.59 -7.68 10.22
CA LEU A 155 3.07 -7.84 8.85
C LEU A 155 4.44 -8.53 8.80
N ALA A 156 5.35 -8.19 9.72
CA ALA A 156 6.66 -8.85 9.80
C ALA A 156 6.50 -10.34 10.14
N VAL A 157 5.63 -10.69 11.09
CA VAL A 157 5.35 -12.09 11.43
C VAL A 157 4.75 -12.84 10.23
N ALA A 158 3.76 -12.25 9.56
CA ALA A 158 3.16 -12.84 8.36
C ALA A 158 4.20 -13.00 7.23
N GLY A 159 5.08 -12.02 7.01
CA GLY A 159 6.14 -12.09 6.00
C GLY A 159 7.17 -13.18 6.30
N ILE A 160 7.55 -13.35 7.56
CA ILE A 160 8.42 -14.45 8.00
C ILE A 160 7.74 -15.80 7.74
N ALA A 161 6.44 -15.92 8.06
CA ALA A 161 5.67 -17.14 7.79
C ALA A 161 5.57 -17.45 6.30
N VAL A 162 5.31 -16.45 5.44
CA VAL A 162 5.29 -16.62 3.97
C VAL A 162 6.64 -17.14 3.47
N ARG A 163 7.74 -16.50 3.89
CA ARG A 163 9.08 -16.93 3.46
C ARG A 163 9.47 -18.30 4.01
N GLY A 164 9.07 -18.61 5.25
CA GLY A 164 9.25 -19.95 5.82
C GLY A 164 8.47 -21.01 5.03
N ALA A 165 7.21 -20.76 4.71
CA ALA A 165 6.39 -21.66 3.91
C ALA A 165 6.99 -21.90 2.50
N PHE A 166 7.52 -20.87 1.86
CA PHE A 166 8.20 -20.99 0.57
C PHE A 166 9.45 -21.87 0.66
N LEU A 167 10.27 -21.70 1.70
CA LEU A 167 11.46 -22.52 1.92
C LEU A 167 11.13 -23.98 2.24
N LEU A 168 9.97 -24.24 2.84
CA LEU A 168 9.50 -25.59 3.17
C LEU A 168 8.70 -26.25 2.04
N GLY A 169 8.33 -25.50 1.00
CA GLY A 169 7.43 -25.98 -0.05
C GLY A 169 5.99 -26.19 0.43
N ASP A 170 5.58 -25.55 1.53
CA ASP A 170 4.25 -25.68 2.12
C ASP A 170 3.28 -24.67 1.50
N VAL A 171 2.51 -25.14 0.52
CA VAL A 171 1.57 -24.35 -0.27
C VAL A 171 0.40 -23.85 0.58
N ASP A 172 -0.11 -24.67 1.49
CA ASP A 172 -1.26 -24.32 2.34
C ASP A 172 -0.88 -23.25 3.35
N LEU A 173 0.25 -23.41 4.03
CA LEU A 173 0.78 -22.39 4.95
C LEU A 173 1.10 -21.08 4.20
N ALA A 174 1.66 -21.16 2.99
CA ALA A 174 1.94 -20.00 2.16
C ALA A 174 0.65 -19.24 1.82
N HIS A 175 -0.39 -19.96 1.40
CA HIS A 175 -1.70 -19.36 1.08
C HIS A 175 -2.31 -18.63 2.29
N GLU A 176 -2.33 -19.29 3.44
CA GLU A 176 -2.87 -18.69 4.66
C GLU A 176 -2.06 -17.49 5.15
N ALA A 177 -0.74 -17.59 5.16
CA ALA A 177 0.13 -16.50 5.58
C ALA A 177 0.03 -15.28 4.66
N ILE A 178 -0.12 -15.47 3.35
CA ILE A 178 -0.34 -14.40 2.37
C ILE A 178 -1.70 -13.73 2.59
N LEU A 179 -2.76 -14.50 2.83
CA LEU A 179 -4.08 -13.96 3.15
C LEU A 179 -4.03 -13.11 4.43
N ILE A 180 -3.39 -13.63 5.48
CA ILE A 180 -3.19 -12.89 6.74
C ILE A 180 -2.38 -11.61 6.48
N ALA A 181 -1.30 -11.65 5.69
CA ALA A 181 -0.52 -10.48 5.34
C ALA A 181 -1.36 -9.40 4.63
N GLY A 182 -2.22 -9.80 3.69
CA GLY A 182 -3.16 -8.91 3.01
C GLY A 182 -4.15 -8.26 3.97
N LEU A 183 -4.75 -9.03 4.89
CA LEU A 183 -5.65 -8.53 5.92
C LEU A 183 -4.93 -7.57 6.89
N VAL A 184 -3.71 -7.90 7.32
CA VAL A 184 -2.87 -7.03 8.16
C VAL A 184 -2.58 -5.71 7.46
N PHE A 185 -2.30 -5.73 6.16
CA PHE A 185 -2.14 -4.49 5.38
C PHE A 185 -3.43 -3.68 5.29
N LEU A 186 -4.61 -4.32 5.17
CA LEU A 186 -5.88 -3.62 5.21
C LEU A 186 -6.14 -2.99 6.60
N GLY A 187 -5.76 -3.68 7.68
CA GLY A 187 -5.80 -3.09 9.02
C GLY A 187 -4.91 -1.86 9.15
N LEU A 188 -3.68 -1.94 8.64
CA LEU A 188 -2.77 -0.80 8.57
C LEU A 188 -3.31 0.33 7.69
N LEU A 189 -3.90 0.00 6.52
CA LEU A 189 -4.58 0.98 5.66
C LEU A 189 -5.69 1.72 6.41
N GLY A 190 -6.51 1.01 7.19
CA GLY A 190 -7.56 1.62 8.02
C GLY A 190 -7.00 2.65 9.01
N VAL A 191 -5.84 2.35 9.62
CA VAL A 191 -5.13 3.29 10.51
C VAL A 191 -4.58 4.50 9.73
N VAL A 192 -3.98 4.25 8.55
CA VAL A 192 -3.38 5.31 7.72
C VAL A 192 -4.44 6.24 7.16
N LEU A 193 -5.54 5.70 6.61
CA LEU A 193 -6.64 6.50 6.08
C LEU A 193 -7.24 7.40 7.17
N ALA A 194 -7.40 6.90 8.41
CA ALA A 194 -7.88 7.73 9.52
C ALA A 194 -6.98 8.95 9.80
N ARG A 195 -5.69 8.84 9.52
CA ARG A 195 -4.70 9.89 9.79
C ARG A 195 -4.44 10.81 8.61
N VAL A 196 -4.69 10.35 7.38
CA VAL A 196 -4.47 11.13 6.16
C VAL A 196 -5.74 11.89 5.78
N THR A 197 -6.92 11.26 5.88
CA THR A 197 -8.19 11.88 5.45
C THR A 197 -8.46 13.18 6.21
N VAL A 198 -8.28 13.21 7.52
CA VAL A 198 -8.63 14.37 8.35
C VAL A 198 -7.77 15.60 8.02
N PRO A 199 -6.42 15.55 8.05
CA PRO A 199 -5.59 16.68 7.66
C PRO A 199 -5.84 17.15 6.23
N VAL A 200 -5.96 16.22 5.28
CA VAL A 200 -6.23 16.55 3.87
C VAL A 200 -7.57 17.26 3.71
N THR A 201 -8.62 16.77 4.37
CA THR A 201 -9.95 17.38 4.33
C THR A 201 -9.90 18.79 4.95
N ASN A 202 -9.23 18.96 6.08
CA ASN A 202 -9.08 20.28 6.71
C ASN A 202 -8.30 21.25 5.82
N LEU A 203 -7.21 20.81 5.19
CA LEU A 203 -6.44 21.63 4.25
C LEU A 203 -7.27 22.06 3.02
N ILE A 204 -8.20 21.20 2.56
CA ILE A 204 -9.11 21.53 1.46
C ILE A 204 -10.17 22.54 1.90
N LEU A 205 -10.73 22.38 3.11
CA LEU A 205 -11.78 23.25 3.65
C LEU A 205 -11.24 24.61 4.12
N ASP A 206 -10.02 24.63 4.64
CA ASP A 206 -9.31 25.86 5.06
C ASP A 206 -7.83 25.80 4.63
N PRO A 207 -7.51 26.25 3.40
CA PRO A 207 -6.13 26.27 2.91
C PRO A 207 -5.19 27.21 3.70
N SER A 208 -5.74 28.09 4.55
CA SER A 208 -4.93 28.97 5.41
C SER A 208 -4.45 28.28 6.68
N GLU A 209 -4.97 27.07 6.96
CA GLU A 209 -4.70 26.29 8.18
C GLU A 209 -5.01 27.02 9.49
N ALA A 210 -5.77 28.12 9.42
CA ALA A 210 -6.17 28.89 10.60
C ALA A 210 -7.18 28.14 11.48
N THR A 211 -7.95 27.24 10.87
CA THR A 211 -8.99 26.45 11.55
C THR A 211 -8.88 24.95 11.18
N SER A 212 -9.62 24.12 11.92
CA SER A 212 -9.79 22.70 11.61
C SER A 212 -11.29 22.38 11.55
N PRO A 213 -11.98 22.77 10.47
CA PRO A 213 -13.44 22.71 10.39
C PRO A 213 -13.98 21.28 10.39
N TYR A 214 -13.23 20.31 9.89
CA TYR A 214 -13.62 18.92 9.86
C TYR A 214 -13.12 18.16 11.09
N ARG A 215 -14.05 17.53 11.80
CA ARG A 215 -13.76 16.63 12.94
C ARG A 215 -14.36 15.25 12.69
N PRO A 216 -13.57 14.20 12.59
CA PRO A 216 -14.09 12.86 12.39
C PRO A 216 -14.84 12.36 13.61
N HIS A 217 -15.80 11.46 13.40
CA HIS A 217 -16.42 10.76 14.52
C HIS A 217 -15.38 9.86 15.23
N PRO A 218 -15.21 9.97 16.56
CA PRO A 218 -14.14 9.27 17.29
C PRO A 218 -14.15 7.73 17.08
N GLY A 219 -15.34 7.12 16.99
CA GLY A 219 -15.50 5.68 16.76
C GLY A 219 -14.94 5.19 15.44
N ARG A 220 -14.90 6.03 14.39
CA ARG A 220 -14.42 5.64 13.07
C ARG A 220 -12.93 5.40 12.99
N ILE A 221 -12.14 6.00 13.88
CA ILE A 221 -10.67 5.90 13.85
C ILE A 221 -10.20 4.44 13.96
N ASN A 222 -10.83 3.67 14.85
CA ASN A 222 -10.39 2.31 15.18
C ASN A 222 -11.38 1.22 14.76
N LEU A 223 -12.57 1.55 14.24
CA LEU A 223 -13.61 0.57 13.94
C LEU A 223 -13.15 -0.41 12.84
N ALA A 224 -12.75 0.10 11.68
CA ALA A 224 -12.31 -0.74 10.57
C ALA A 224 -11.06 -1.57 10.93
N PRO A 225 -9.95 -0.98 11.42
CA PRO A 225 -8.80 -1.79 11.81
C PRO A 225 -9.12 -2.77 12.95
N GLY A 226 -9.97 -2.41 13.91
CA GLY A 226 -10.37 -3.32 15.00
C GLY A 226 -11.13 -4.54 14.50
N LEU A 227 -12.07 -4.39 13.57
CA LEU A 227 -12.78 -5.50 12.96
C LEU A 227 -11.89 -6.34 12.03
N VAL A 228 -10.96 -5.73 11.30
CA VAL A 228 -9.94 -6.48 10.55
C VAL A 228 -9.07 -7.31 11.50
N LEU A 229 -8.71 -6.79 12.68
CA LEU A 229 -7.99 -7.57 13.68
C LEU A 229 -8.80 -8.81 14.12
N ALA A 230 -10.11 -8.66 14.33
CA ALA A 230 -10.97 -9.80 14.65
C ALA A 230 -10.99 -10.84 13.52
N VAL A 231 -10.98 -10.40 12.24
CA VAL A 231 -10.87 -11.31 11.07
C VAL A 231 -9.52 -12.04 11.09
N VAL A 232 -8.41 -11.32 11.30
CA VAL A 232 -7.06 -11.91 11.37
C VAL A 232 -6.97 -12.97 12.47
N LEU A 233 -7.46 -12.66 13.66
CA LEU A 233 -7.48 -13.60 14.79
C LEU A 233 -8.36 -14.81 14.48
N ALA A 234 -9.52 -14.62 13.88
CA ALA A 234 -10.41 -15.68 13.46
C ALA A 234 -9.75 -16.62 12.44
N GLN A 235 -9.00 -16.05 11.47
CA GLN A 235 -8.23 -16.82 10.49
C GLN A 235 -7.14 -17.66 11.16
N ILE A 236 -6.36 -17.07 12.09
CA ILE A 236 -5.30 -17.77 12.83
C ILE A 236 -5.85 -18.92 13.68
N VAL A 237 -7.00 -18.71 14.34
CA VAL A 237 -7.65 -19.72 15.20
C VAL A 237 -8.35 -20.80 14.38
N GLY A 238 -8.62 -20.58 13.11
CA GLY A 238 -9.29 -21.55 12.24
C GLY A 238 -10.78 -21.69 12.56
N VAL A 239 -11.50 -20.57 12.76
CA VAL A 239 -12.96 -20.60 12.99
C VAL A 239 -13.69 -21.05 11.72
N SER A 240 -14.96 -21.44 11.87
CA SER A 240 -15.75 -21.90 10.72
C SER A 240 -15.86 -20.82 9.63
N PRO A 241 -16.01 -21.22 8.33
CA PRO A 241 -16.18 -20.29 7.22
C PRO A 241 -17.33 -19.30 7.43
N ALA A 242 -18.41 -19.72 8.08
CA ALA A 242 -19.54 -18.86 8.40
C ALA A 242 -19.15 -17.73 9.36
N VAL A 243 -18.44 -18.04 10.45
CA VAL A 243 -17.98 -17.03 11.41
C VAL A 243 -17.02 -16.05 10.76
N SER A 244 -16.02 -16.55 10.03
CA SER A 244 -15.06 -15.69 9.33
C SER A 244 -15.75 -14.85 8.24
N GLY A 245 -16.78 -15.40 7.55
CA GLY A 245 -17.58 -14.68 6.56
C GLY A 245 -18.33 -13.50 7.17
N PHE A 246 -19.03 -13.68 8.30
CA PHE A 246 -19.70 -12.57 8.98
C PHE A 246 -18.71 -11.52 9.53
N LEU A 247 -17.54 -11.92 10.02
CA LEU A 247 -16.50 -10.98 10.46
C LEU A 247 -15.96 -10.15 9.28
N LEU A 248 -15.75 -10.77 8.11
CA LEU A 248 -15.36 -10.05 6.87
C LEU A 248 -16.42 -9.03 6.47
N ILE A 249 -17.70 -9.39 6.50
CA ILE A 249 -18.82 -8.47 6.21
C ILE A 249 -18.81 -7.29 7.21
N ALA A 250 -18.63 -7.57 8.51
CA ALA A 250 -18.58 -6.52 9.53
C ALA A 250 -17.38 -5.58 9.32
N ALA A 251 -16.19 -6.12 9.01
CA ALA A 251 -15.00 -5.32 8.69
C ALA A 251 -15.22 -4.47 7.43
N GLY A 252 -15.84 -5.05 6.41
CA GLY A 252 -16.20 -4.35 5.19
C GLY A 252 -17.20 -3.22 5.43
N ALA A 253 -18.24 -3.45 6.24
CA ALA A 253 -19.20 -2.42 6.64
C ALA A 253 -18.53 -1.26 7.38
N ALA A 254 -17.51 -1.53 8.21
CA ALA A 254 -16.75 -0.49 8.89
C ALA A 254 -15.91 0.37 7.92
N PHE A 255 -15.35 -0.21 6.86
CA PHE A 255 -14.72 0.57 5.79
C PHE A 255 -15.75 1.38 5.00
N MET A 256 -16.95 0.83 4.74
CA MET A 256 -18.04 1.56 4.08
C MET A 256 -18.53 2.76 4.90
N ASP A 257 -18.63 2.63 6.24
CA ASP A 257 -19.00 3.75 7.13
C ASP A 257 -18.02 4.94 6.99
N ARG A 258 -16.75 4.68 6.70
CA ARG A 258 -15.76 5.73 6.47
C ARG A 258 -16.03 6.56 5.22
N VAL A 259 -16.77 6.05 4.24
CA VAL A 259 -17.14 6.83 3.04
C VAL A 259 -17.93 8.08 3.43
N ALA A 260 -18.63 8.04 4.55
CA ALA A 260 -19.34 9.21 5.08
C ALA A 260 -18.39 10.38 5.48
N GLU A 261 -17.09 10.13 5.66
CA GLU A 261 -16.08 11.18 5.87
C GLU A 261 -15.92 12.09 4.64
N ALA A 262 -16.36 11.65 3.45
CA ALA A 262 -16.36 12.44 2.22
C ALA A 262 -17.53 13.42 2.12
N PHE A 263 -18.55 13.35 2.97
CA PHE A 263 -19.72 14.22 2.89
C PHE A 263 -19.45 15.62 3.49
N VAL A 264 -18.54 16.36 2.85
CA VAL A 264 -18.07 17.68 3.24
C VAL A 264 -18.60 18.79 2.30
N GLY A 265 -19.84 18.66 1.88
CA GLY A 265 -20.49 19.63 1.01
C GLY A 265 -19.94 19.57 -0.44
N ARG A 266 -19.71 20.73 -1.05
CA ARG A 266 -19.22 20.81 -2.45
C ARG A 266 -17.83 20.24 -2.63
N GLU A 267 -17.00 20.28 -1.60
CA GLU A 267 -15.64 19.76 -1.64
C GLU A 267 -15.57 18.22 -1.70
N ALA A 268 -16.69 17.53 -1.49
CA ALA A 268 -16.79 16.07 -1.68
C ALA A 268 -16.39 15.61 -3.09
N SER A 269 -16.54 16.48 -4.10
CA SER A 269 -16.14 16.18 -5.49
C SER A 269 -14.65 16.38 -5.78
N ARG A 270 -13.86 16.83 -4.80
CA ARG A 270 -12.42 17.01 -4.95
C ARG A 270 -11.73 15.66 -5.20
N PRO A 271 -10.81 15.57 -6.18
CA PRO A 271 -10.12 14.32 -6.50
C PRO A 271 -9.42 13.68 -5.29
N GLU A 272 -8.88 14.47 -4.37
CA GLU A 272 -8.23 14.01 -3.15
C GLU A 272 -9.22 13.25 -2.25
N ILE A 273 -10.41 13.82 -2.04
CA ILE A 273 -11.46 13.23 -1.20
C ILE A 273 -12.05 12.00 -1.87
N LEU A 274 -12.34 12.08 -3.18
CA LEU A 274 -12.83 10.94 -3.95
C LEU A 274 -11.86 9.76 -3.94
N ALA A 275 -10.56 10.01 -4.07
CA ALA A 275 -9.55 8.95 -4.06
C ALA A 275 -9.47 8.25 -2.70
N LEU A 276 -9.40 8.99 -1.59
CA LEU A 276 -9.38 8.43 -0.24
C LEU A 276 -10.67 7.69 0.10
N SER A 277 -11.82 8.22 -0.33
CA SER A 277 -13.12 7.57 -0.15
C SER A 277 -13.26 6.31 -1.00
N SER A 278 -12.77 6.32 -2.25
CA SER A 278 -12.74 5.16 -3.13
C SER A 278 -11.91 4.03 -2.55
N SER A 279 -10.79 4.33 -1.90
CA SER A 279 -9.99 3.35 -1.16
C SER A 279 -10.82 2.67 -0.07
N SER A 280 -11.55 3.44 0.73
CA SER A 280 -12.45 2.89 1.77
C SER A 280 -13.60 2.09 1.15
N LEU A 281 -14.23 2.61 0.10
CA LEU A 281 -15.34 1.95 -0.60
C LEU A 281 -14.93 0.59 -1.17
N LEU A 282 -13.80 0.54 -1.87
CA LEU A 282 -13.32 -0.69 -2.51
C LEU A 282 -12.81 -1.71 -1.49
N SER A 283 -12.17 -1.25 -0.40
CA SER A 283 -11.84 -2.11 0.75
C SER A 283 -13.09 -2.74 1.33
N GLY A 284 -14.12 -1.93 1.60
CA GLY A 284 -15.38 -2.37 2.19
C GLY A 284 -16.13 -3.33 1.28
N ALA A 285 -16.31 -2.97 0.01
CA ALA A 285 -16.99 -3.81 -0.98
C ALA A 285 -16.28 -5.16 -1.14
N GLY A 286 -14.95 -5.15 -1.26
CA GLY A 286 -14.18 -6.38 -1.39
C GLY A 286 -14.31 -7.30 -0.18
N LEU A 287 -14.21 -6.76 1.04
CA LEU A 287 -14.38 -7.56 2.26
C LEU A 287 -15.80 -8.11 2.43
N ILE A 288 -16.84 -7.34 2.09
CA ILE A 288 -18.23 -7.81 2.11
C ILE A 288 -18.41 -8.95 1.12
N LEU A 289 -17.93 -8.80 -0.11
CA LEU A 289 -18.02 -9.85 -1.12
C LEU A 289 -17.19 -11.08 -0.74
N ALA A 290 -16.00 -10.95 -0.17
CA ALA A 290 -15.24 -12.08 0.34
C ALA A 290 -15.99 -12.81 1.45
N GLY A 291 -16.62 -12.08 2.37
CA GLY A 291 -17.46 -12.65 3.41
C GLY A 291 -18.68 -13.36 2.85
N THR A 292 -19.38 -12.80 1.88
CA THR A 292 -20.53 -13.45 1.24
C THR A 292 -20.12 -14.69 0.43
N SER A 293 -18.96 -14.69 -0.21
CA SER A 293 -18.39 -15.88 -0.86
C SER A 293 -18.22 -17.03 0.15
N ARG A 294 -17.66 -16.76 1.33
CA ARG A 294 -17.52 -17.75 2.42
C ARG A 294 -18.86 -18.25 2.96
N LEU A 295 -19.93 -17.48 2.81
CA LEU A 295 -21.28 -17.87 3.17
C LEU A 295 -22.03 -18.62 2.06
N GLY A 296 -21.35 -18.95 0.95
CA GLY A 296 -21.91 -19.75 -0.14
C GLY A 296 -22.46 -18.96 -1.32
N ALA A 297 -22.10 -17.68 -1.48
CA ALA A 297 -22.43 -16.94 -2.69
C ALA A 297 -21.79 -17.59 -3.94
N PRO A 298 -22.44 -17.53 -5.13
CA PRO A 298 -22.03 -18.28 -6.32
C PRO A 298 -20.84 -17.63 -7.08
N PHE A 299 -19.85 -17.17 -6.39
CA PHE A 299 -18.59 -16.64 -6.96
C PHE A 299 -17.39 -16.95 -6.04
N ALA A 300 -16.19 -16.97 -6.62
CA ALA A 300 -14.98 -17.22 -5.87
C ALA A 300 -14.57 -16.02 -4.97
N GLU A 301 -13.82 -16.27 -3.92
CA GLU A 301 -13.31 -15.23 -3.01
C GLU A 301 -12.26 -14.32 -3.69
N THR A 302 -11.51 -14.86 -4.67
CA THR A 302 -10.40 -14.17 -5.34
C THR A 302 -10.75 -12.79 -5.93
N PRO A 303 -11.81 -12.60 -6.73
CA PRO A 303 -12.17 -11.28 -7.25
C PRO A 303 -12.55 -10.29 -6.15
N ALA A 304 -13.16 -10.75 -5.06
CA ALA A 304 -13.47 -9.94 -3.90
C ALA A 304 -12.19 -9.45 -3.19
N LEU A 305 -11.19 -10.33 -3.03
CA LEU A 305 -9.89 -9.95 -2.51
C LEU A 305 -9.15 -8.96 -3.42
N HIS A 306 -9.31 -9.05 -4.75
CA HIS A 306 -8.77 -8.03 -5.64
C HIS A 306 -9.45 -6.66 -5.46
N LEU A 307 -10.76 -6.63 -5.22
CA LEU A 307 -11.42 -5.36 -4.87
C LEU A 307 -10.84 -4.76 -3.57
N ALA A 308 -10.60 -5.57 -2.55
CA ALA A 308 -10.07 -5.10 -1.29
C ALA A 308 -8.57 -4.71 -1.39
N LEU A 309 -7.72 -5.58 -1.94
CA LEU A 309 -6.28 -5.40 -1.95
C LEU A 309 -5.80 -4.55 -3.14
N MET A 310 -6.25 -4.83 -4.34
CA MET A 310 -5.91 -4.02 -5.51
C MET A 310 -6.68 -2.69 -5.49
N GLY A 311 -7.97 -2.74 -5.19
CA GLY A 311 -8.83 -1.56 -5.11
C GLY A 311 -8.58 -0.74 -3.86
N GLY A 312 -8.88 -1.30 -2.70
CA GLY A 312 -8.74 -0.59 -1.43
C GLY A 312 -7.32 -0.14 -1.16
N LEU A 313 -6.39 -1.10 -1.06
CA LEU A 313 -5.00 -0.81 -0.73
C LEU A 313 -4.27 -0.10 -1.88
N GLY A 314 -4.44 -0.54 -3.15
CA GLY A 314 -3.76 0.06 -4.29
C GLY A 314 -4.17 1.50 -4.57
N VAL A 315 -5.49 1.81 -4.53
CA VAL A 315 -5.98 3.19 -4.67
C VAL A 315 -5.53 4.04 -3.47
N GLY A 316 -5.56 3.48 -2.25
CA GLY A 316 -5.07 4.17 -1.05
C GLY A 316 -3.58 4.53 -1.15
N VAL A 317 -2.75 3.58 -1.57
CA VAL A 317 -1.30 3.79 -1.79
C VAL A 317 -1.06 4.86 -2.85
N LEU A 318 -1.72 4.79 -4.00
CA LEU A 318 -1.54 5.79 -5.06
C LEU A 318 -2.06 7.17 -4.64
N SER A 319 -3.11 7.24 -3.81
CA SER A 319 -3.60 8.48 -3.22
C SER A 319 -2.56 9.11 -2.29
N VAL A 320 -1.92 8.30 -1.44
CA VAL A 320 -0.81 8.76 -0.60
C VAL A 320 0.38 9.21 -1.44
N PHE A 321 0.73 8.48 -2.50
CA PHE A 321 1.79 8.90 -3.43
C PHE A 321 1.50 10.27 -4.05
N ALA A 322 0.25 10.50 -4.46
CA ALA A 322 -0.15 11.75 -5.08
C ALA A 322 -0.16 12.91 -4.07
N ILE A 323 -0.78 12.72 -2.91
CA ILE A 323 -0.94 13.79 -1.91
C ILE A 323 0.38 14.07 -1.21
N ALA A 324 1.01 13.06 -0.60
CA ALA A 324 2.27 13.24 0.13
C ALA A 324 3.41 13.63 -0.82
N GLY A 325 3.51 12.99 -2.01
CA GLY A 325 4.52 13.35 -3.01
C GLY A 325 4.44 14.80 -3.46
N LEU A 326 3.24 15.40 -3.49
CA LEU A 326 3.05 16.80 -3.79
C LEU A 326 3.51 17.69 -2.63
N MET A 327 2.99 17.42 -1.41
CA MET A 327 3.22 18.25 -0.24
C MET A 327 4.70 18.24 0.20
N HIS A 328 5.33 17.07 0.27
CA HIS A 328 6.74 16.92 0.65
C HIS A 328 7.73 17.46 -0.39
N THR A 329 7.27 17.80 -1.58
CA THR A 329 8.08 18.48 -2.61
C THR A 329 7.81 20.00 -2.66
N GLY A 330 7.19 20.55 -1.61
CA GLY A 330 6.91 21.99 -1.45
C GLY A 330 5.84 22.50 -2.41
N ARG A 331 4.86 21.66 -2.73
CA ARG A 331 3.71 22.01 -3.56
C ARG A 331 2.41 21.83 -2.77
N THR A 332 1.37 22.52 -3.21
CA THR A 332 0.06 22.53 -2.57
C THR A 332 -1.00 21.83 -3.42
N LEU A 333 -2.12 21.45 -2.79
CA LEU A 333 -3.31 21.01 -3.51
C LEU A 333 -3.88 22.16 -4.37
N PRO A 334 -4.62 21.85 -5.44
CA PRO A 334 -5.17 20.57 -5.87
C PRO A 334 -4.17 19.65 -6.59
N LEU A 335 -4.54 18.35 -6.67
CA LEU A 335 -3.76 17.36 -7.41
C LEU A 335 -3.60 17.75 -8.89
N PRO A 336 -2.42 17.56 -9.49
CA PRO A 336 -2.20 17.79 -10.91
C PRO A 336 -2.99 16.78 -11.76
N ARG A 337 -3.34 17.18 -13.00
CA ARG A 337 -4.16 16.37 -13.92
C ARG A 337 -3.63 14.96 -14.15
N LEU A 338 -2.31 14.77 -14.21
CA LEU A 338 -1.71 13.44 -14.37
C LEU A 338 -1.95 12.55 -13.13
N ALA A 339 -1.96 13.10 -11.91
CA ALA A 339 -2.31 12.35 -10.72
C ALA A 339 -3.78 11.91 -10.73
N VAL A 340 -4.67 12.82 -11.11
CA VAL A 340 -6.10 12.49 -11.24
C VAL A 340 -6.30 11.40 -12.31
N GLY A 341 -5.67 11.53 -13.47
CA GLY A 341 -5.69 10.51 -14.52
C GLY A 341 -5.16 9.15 -14.04
N ALA A 342 -4.07 9.14 -13.28
CA ALA A 342 -3.52 7.91 -12.70
C ALA A 342 -4.49 7.23 -11.72
N LEU A 343 -5.18 7.99 -10.88
CA LEU A 343 -6.20 7.48 -9.96
C LEU A 343 -7.41 6.91 -10.70
N VAL A 344 -7.87 7.56 -11.76
CA VAL A 344 -8.96 7.05 -12.62
C VAL A 344 -8.54 5.74 -13.29
N LEU A 345 -7.34 5.67 -13.86
CA LEU A 345 -6.79 4.44 -14.45
C LEU A 345 -6.70 3.33 -13.41
N MET A 346 -6.25 3.63 -12.19
CA MET A 346 -6.15 2.66 -11.10
C MET A 346 -7.52 2.04 -10.78
N VAL A 347 -8.54 2.85 -10.56
CA VAL A 347 -9.91 2.38 -10.29
C VAL A 347 -10.44 1.56 -11.48
N SER A 348 -10.21 2.03 -12.72
CA SER A 348 -10.63 1.30 -13.92
C SER A 348 -9.98 -0.08 -14.01
N ALA A 349 -8.68 -0.19 -13.71
CA ALA A 349 -7.96 -1.47 -13.68
C ALA A 349 -8.58 -2.45 -12.66
N VAL A 350 -8.91 -1.96 -11.47
CA VAL A 350 -9.55 -2.76 -10.42
C VAL A 350 -10.91 -3.30 -10.87
N LEU A 351 -11.75 -2.46 -11.44
CA LEU A 351 -13.07 -2.86 -11.91
C LEU A 351 -12.96 -3.87 -13.05
N LEU A 352 -12.06 -3.67 -14.00
CA LEU A 352 -11.80 -4.61 -15.10
C LEU A 352 -11.18 -5.92 -14.62
N ARG A 353 -10.47 -5.93 -13.50
CA ARG A 353 -9.92 -7.15 -12.91
C ARG A 353 -11.00 -7.98 -12.18
N ALA A 354 -11.88 -7.32 -11.44
CA ALA A 354 -12.78 -8.00 -10.52
C ALA A 354 -14.19 -8.26 -11.09
N LEU A 355 -14.78 -7.32 -11.81
CA LEU A 355 -16.20 -7.41 -12.21
C LEU A 355 -16.51 -8.52 -13.22
N PRO A 356 -15.62 -8.89 -14.16
CA PRO A 356 -15.88 -10.05 -15.04
C PRO A 356 -15.94 -11.37 -14.27
N GLU A 357 -15.05 -11.58 -13.30
CA GLU A 357 -15.05 -12.79 -12.47
C GLU A 357 -16.25 -12.86 -11.50
N LEU A 358 -16.80 -11.71 -11.13
CA LEU A 358 -18.03 -11.61 -10.33
C LEU A 358 -19.30 -11.76 -11.19
N GLY A 359 -19.15 -11.91 -12.51
CA GLY A 359 -20.29 -12.02 -13.43
C GLY A 359 -21.06 -10.71 -13.66
N VAL A 360 -20.50 -9.56 -13.23
CA VAL A 360 -21.15 -8.24 -13.38
C VAL A 360 -20.88 -7.65 -14.77
N LEU A 361 -19.70 -7.92 -15.33
CA LEU A 361 -19.32 -7.49 -16.68
C LEU A 361 -18.96 -8.72 -17.53
N PRO A 362 -19.18 -8.66 -18.87
CA PRO A 362 -18.65 -9.70 -19.75
C PRO A 362 -17.13 -9.65 -19.79
N TRP A 363 -16.49 -10.79 -20.05
CA TRP A 363 -15.06 -10.85 -20.37
C TRP A 363 -14.77 -10.07 -21.65
N LEU A 364 -13.78 -9.20 -21.58
CA LEU A 364 -13.32 -8.49 -22.76
C LEU A 364 -12.47 -9.42 -23.65
N PRO A 365 -12.46 -9.21 -24.98
CA PRO A 365 -11.64 -9.98 -25.90
C PRO A 365 -10.14 -9.85 -25.56
N GLY A 366 -9.40 -10.95 -25.72
CA GLY A 366 -7.96 -11.01 -25.51
C GLY A 366 -7.53 -11.90 -24.33
N PRO A 367 -6.24 -11.94 -24.02
CA PRO A 367 -5.73 -12.73 -22.91
C PRO A 367 -6.34 -12.31 -21.57
N PRO A 368 -6.77 -13.25 -20.71
CA PRO A 368 -7.31 -12.93 -19.40
C PRO A 368 -6.37 -12.01 -18.62
N TYR A 369 -6.92 -11.05 -17.91
CA TYR A 369 -6.24 -10.08 -17.05
C TYR A 369 -5.29 -9.09 -17.75
N ALA A 370 -4.91 -9.29 -19.03
CA ALA A 370 -3.92 -8.46 -19.71
C ALA A 370 -4.32 -6.99 -19.77
N LEU A 371 -5.60 -6.70 -20.06
CA LEU A 371 -6.10 -5.32 -20.09
C LEU A 371 -6.05 -4.66 -18.71
N ALA A 372 -6.48 -5.37 -17.66
CA ALA A 372 -6.42 -4.87 -16.30
C ALA A 372 -4.99 -4.60 -15.85
N ALA A 373 -4.05 -5.52 -16.15
CA ALA A 373 -2.62 -5.35 -15.88
C ALA A 373 -2.02 -4.14 -16.63
N THR A 374 -2.41 -3.96 -17.90
CA THR A 374 -1.96 -2.84 -18.72
C THR A 374 -2.42 -1.50 -18.14
N ILE A 375 -3.69 -1.38 -17.80
CA ILE A 375 -4.25 -0.14 -17.24
C ILE A 375 -3.68 0.13 -15.84
N TRP A 376 -3.49 -0.91 -15.03
CA TRP A 376 -2.82 -0.82 -13.73
C TRP A 376 -1.38 -0.29 -13.86
N ALA A 377 -0.60 -0.86 -14.76
CA ALA A 377 0.75 -0.39 -15.04
C ALA A 377 0.75 1.06 -15.53
N ALA A 378 -0.17 1.41 -16.44
CA ALA A 378 -0.33 2.78 -16.92
C ALA A 378 -0.64 3.75 -15.78
N ALA A 379 -1.44 3.36 -14.78
CA ALA A 379 -1.73 4.20 -13.62
C ALA A 379 -0.44 4.60 -12.87
N PHE A 380 0.41 3.64 -12.55
CA PHE A 380 1.69 3.92 -11.87
C PHE A 380 2.65 4.72 -12.75
N LEU A 381 2.77 4.40 -14.04
CA LEU A 381 3.67 5.09 -14.94
C LEU A 381 3.23 6.53 -15.24
N VAL A 382 1.93 6.80 -15.36
CA VAL A 382 1.37 8.15 -15.51
C VAL A 382 1.63 8.97 -14.25
N TRP A 383 1.42 8.39 -13.06
CA TRP A 383 1.79 9.05 -11.81
C TRP A 383 3.29 9.34 -11.77
N LEU A 384 4.14 8.37 -12.04
CA LEU A 384 5.60 8.53 -12.02
C LEU A 384 6.06 9.62 -13.00
N LYS A 385 5.52 9.63 -14.22
CA LYS A 385 5.81 10.68 -15.20
C LYS A 385 5.48 12.08 -14.66
N GLY A 386 4.36 12.21 -13.94
CA GLY A 386 3.95 13.50 -13.39
C GLY A 386 4.77 13.95 -12.18
N TYR A 387 5.25 12.99 -11.37
CA TYR A 387 5.91 13.28 -10.09
C TYR A 387 7.43 13.17 -10.14
N TRP A 388 8.01 12.47 -11.10
CA TRP A 388 9.46 12.35 -11.21
C TRP A 388 10.20 13.68 -11.20
N PRO A 389 9.77 14.73 -11.95
CA PRO A 389 10.42 16.04 -11.89
C PRO A 389 10.42 16.66 -10.49
N TYR A 390 9.45 16.33 -9.66
CA TYR A 390 9.32 16.84 -8.29
C TYR A 390 10.21 16.05 -7.33
N LEU A 391 10.15 14.73 -7.42
CA LEU A 391 10.87 13.82 -6.53
C LEU A 391 12.38 13.81 -6.77
N SER A 392 12.80 14.04 -8.04
CA SER A 392 14.20 14.07 -8.45
C SER A 392 14.89 15.43 -8.31
N SER A 393 14.14 16.46 -7.92
CA SER A 393 14.67 17.81 -7.72
C SER A 393 14.77 18.15 -6.22
N PRO A 394 15.77 18.92 -5.79
CA PRO A 394 15.83 19.42 -4.43
C PRO A 394 14.63 20.33 -4.14
N ASN A 395 14.21 20.40 -2.89
CA ASN A 395 13.19 21.37 -2.49
C ASN A 395 13.72 22.78 -2.74
N LYS A 396 12.89 23.68 -3.29
CA LYS A 396 13.27 25.08 -3.41
C LYS A 396 13.49 25.63 -1.99
N ALA A 397 14.64 26.25 -1.77
CA ALA A 397 14.95 26.94 -0.50
C ALA A 397 13.82 27.94 -0.25
N GLY A 398 13.01 27.72 0.79
CA GLY A 398 11.88 28.57 1.18
C GLY A 398 10.55 27.88 1.46
N GLY A 399 10.44 26.54 1.22
CA GLY A 399 9.21 25.76 1.48
C GLY A 399 9.43 24.62 2.50
N GLY A 400 10.30 24.80 3.48
CA GLY A 400 10.46 23.86 4.58
C GLY A 400 9.38 24.09 5.63
N CYS A 401 8.53 23.12 5.89
CA CYS A 401 7.96 22.95 7.22
C CYS A 401 9.14 22.88 8.20
N GLY A 402 9.15 23.72 9.23
CA GLY A 402 10.27 24.09 10.09
C GLY A 402 11.23 22.96 10.45
N ASP A 403 12.52 23.32 10.46
CA ASP A 403 13.61 22.55 11.04
C ASP A 403 13.39 22.20 12.50
#